data_3960ce5ec56f3f19629e99acb337d800
#
_entry.id   3960ce5ec56f3f19629e99acb337d800
#
_cell.length_a   1.000
_cell.length_b   1.000
_cell.length_c   1.000
_cell.angle_alpha   90.00
_cell.angle_beta   90.00
_cell.angle_gamma   90.00
#
_symmetry.space_group_name_H-M   'P 1'
#
loop_
_entity.id
_entity.type
_entity.pdbx_description
1 polymer ?
#
loop_
_entity_poly.entity_id
_entity_poly.type
_entity_poly.pdbx_seq_one_letter_code
_entity_poly.pdbx_strand_id
1 'polypeptide(L)'
;MLCSESYMDNHQVLVVPANSKIQYFKRHQETERWCSKGSTAADAVDNTKELKDANIQLLADNVQILNDLGNGLDAAVMDEVVAKYYTKKDTGKYKVLEDSVSTEKYVIGFRKDDKALCKEVIKQLKAMAKDGTLKKISTKWFDEDITTIK
;
A
#
# COMPACT_ATOMS: atom_id res chain seq x y z
N MET A 1 -19.21 -13.16 -2.67
CA MET A 1 -17.78 -13.46 -2.90
C MET A 1 -17.29 -14.34 -1.76
N LEU A 2 -16.44 -15.32 -2.01
CA LEU A 2 -15.73 -16.12 -1.01
C LEU A 2 -14.30 -15.57 -0.91
N CYS A 3 -13.79 -15.32 0.30
CA CYS A 3 -12.42 -14.83 0.48
C CYS A 3 -11.56 -15.89 1.17
N SER A 4 -10.25 -15.90 0.85
CA SER A 4 -9.25 -16.65 1.60
C SER A 4 -9.05 -16.06 3.00
N GLU A 5 -8.28 -16.74 3.85
CA GLU A 5 -7.56 -16.07 4.93
C GLU A 5 -6.57 -15.04 4.37
N SER A 6 -6.15 -14.07 5.20
CA SER A 6 -5.12 -13.09 4.81
C SER A 6 -3.80 -13.80 4.51
N TYR A 7 -3.14 -13.40 3.43
CA TYR A 7 -1.82 -13.92 3.08
C TYR A 7 -0.72 -12.84 3.13
N MET A 8 -1.11 -11.57 3.24
CA MET A 8 -0.18 -10.44 3.26
C MET A 8 -0.81 -9.26 3.99
N ASP A 9 -0.04 -8.56 4.83
CA ASP A 9 -0.43 -7.29 5.39
C ASP A 9 -0.14 -6.15 4.41
N ASN A 10 -0.91 -5.08 4.48
CA ASN A 10 -0.73 -3.85 3.74
C ASN A 10 -1.04 -2.64 4.63
N HIS A 11 -0.41 -1.52 4.33
CA HIS A 11 -0.68 -0.25 4.98
C HIS A 11 -0.95 0.82 3.93
N GLN A 12 -1.78 1.80 4.27
CA GLN A 12 -1.84 3.04 3.52
C GLN A 12 -0.73 3.95 4.08
N VAL A 13 0.22 4.33 3.22
CA VAL A 13 1.40 5.09 3.62
C VAL A 13 1.49 6.41 2.89
N LEU A 14 2.27 7.34 3.44
CA LEU A 14 2.63 8.58 2.78
C LEU A 14 3.93 8.41 2.00
N VAL A 15 3.89 8.75 0.71
CA VAL A 15 5.05 8.85 -0.16
C VAL A 15 5.32 10.33 -0.45
N VAL A 16 6.56 10.74 -0.32
CA VAL A 16 6.98 12.13 -0.55
C VAL A 16 8.23 12.18 -1.42
N PRO A 17 8.55 13.30 -2.09
CA PRO A 17 9.83 13.47 -2.76
C PRO A 17 11.00 13.22 -1.79
N ALA A 18 12.10 12.63 -2.27
CA ALA A 18 13.24 12.26 -1.42
C ALA A 18 13.84 13.45 -0.66
N ASN A 19 13.79 14.65 -1.25
CA ASN A 19 14.25 15.92 -0.67
C ASN A 19 13.19 16.64 0.18
N SER A 20 12.01 16.05 0.34
CA SER A 20 10.91 16.66 1.13
C SER A 20 11.30 16.80 2.60
N LYS A 21 10.89 17.91 3.21
CA LYS A 21 11.01 18.15 4.66
C LYS A 21 9.90 17.49 5.48
N ILE A 22 8.90 16.90 4.83
CA ILE A 22 7.84 16.15 5.48
C ILE A 22 8.42 14.86 6.04
N GLN A 23 8.33 14.68 7.35
CA GLN A 23 8.87 13.51 8.07
C GLN A 23 7.77 12.69 8.74
N TYR A 24 6.64 13.33 9.08
CA TYR A 24 5.56 12.71 9.82
C TYR A 24 4.21 13.11 9.23
N PHE A 25 3.30 12.19 9.24
CA PHE A 25 1.93 12.35 8.81
C PHE A 25 1.17 13.48 9.53
N LYS A 26 1.41 13.65 10.83
CA LYS A 26 0.64 14.52 11.74
C LYS A 26 0.98 16.02 11.70
N ARG A 27 2.00 16.46 10.99
CA ARG A 27 2.56 17.82 11.18
C ARG A 27 2.28 18.84 10.07
N HIS A 28 1.61 18.47 8.98
CA HIS A 28 1.47 19.39 7.85
C HIS A 28 0.01 19.52 7.40
N GLN A 29 -0.70 20.49 8.00
CA GLN A 29 -2.11 20.78 7.68
C GLN A 29 -2.30 21.52 6.35
N GLU A 30 -1.27 22.18 5.81
CA GLU A 30 -1.35 23.01 4.58
C GLU A 30 -0.75 22.34 3.34
N THR A 31 -0.41 21.07 3.37
CA THR A 31 0.19 20.36 2.24
C THR A 31 -0.86 19.79 1.29
N GLU A 32 -0.60 19.88 0.01
CA GLU A 32 -1.40 19.19 -1.01
C GLU A 32 -1.08 17.69 -1.00
N ARG A 33 -2.12 16.87 -0.81
CA ARG A 33 -2.04 15.42 -0.75
C ARG A 33 -2.96 14.78 -1.77
N TRP A 34 -2.55 13.65 -2.31
CA TRP A 34 -3.24 13.02 -3.40
C TRP A 34 -3.37 11.51 -3.16
N CYS A 35 -4.51 10.96 -3.51
CA CYS A 35 -4.75 9.53 -3.49
C CYS A 35 -5.52 9.09 -4.72
N SER A 36 -5.51 7.80 -5.02
CA SER A 36 -6.25 7.24 -6.15
C SER A 36 -7.76 7.27 -5.86
N LYS A 37 -8.54 7.75 -6.82
CA LYS A 37 -10.00 7.85 -6.70
C LYS A 37 -10.63 6.47 -6.53
N GLY A 38 -11.50 6.33 -5.53
CA GLY A 38 -12.20 5.07 -5.25
C GLY A 38 -11.30 3.94 -4.72
N SER A 39 -10.14 4.30 -4.15
CA SER A 39 -9.21 3.37 -3.49
C SER A 39 -9.40 3.37 -1.98
N THR A 40 -8.87 2.35 -1.31
CA THR A 40 -8.79 2.28 0.14
C THR A 40 -7.94 3.41 0.73
N ALA A 41 -7.00 3.97 -0.04
CA ALA A 41 -6.27 5.18 0.33
C ALA A 41 -7.21 6.40 0.49
N ALA A 42 -8.20 6.57 -0.40
CA ALA A 42 -9.18 7.64 -0.28
C ALA A 42 -10.05 7.45 0.98
N ASP A 43 -10.54 6.23 1.22
CA ASP A 43 -11.31 5.91 2.42
C ASP A 43 -10.50 6.12 3.71
N ALA A 44 -9.21 5.77 3.70
CA ALA A 44 -8.31 5.97 4.84
C ALA A 44 -8.10 7.46 5.14
N VAL A 45 -7.95 8.28 4.11
CA VAL A 45 -7.82 9.75 4.24
C VAL A 45 -9.09 10.34 4.84
N ASP A 46 -10.26 10.00 4.31
CA ASP A 46 -11.56 10.53 4.76
C ASP A 46 -11.84 10.16 6.23
N ASN A 47 -11.36 9.03 6.69
CA ASN A 47 -11.53 8.56 8.07
C ASN A 47 -10.46 9.06 9.03
N THR A 48 -9.44 9.79 8.56
CA THR A 48 -8.32 10.26 9.39
C THR A 48 -8.48 11.74 9.74
N LYS A 49 -8.68 12.01 11.03
CA LYS A 49 -8.95 13.38 11.52
C LYS A 49 -7.82 14.35 11.20
N GLU A 50 -6.59 13.91 11.25
CA GLU A 50 -5.38 14.68 10.98
C GLU A 50 -5.25 15.12 9.52
N LEU A 51 -6.03 14.55 8.62
CA LEU A 51 -6.06 14.88 7.19
C LEU A 51 -7.27 15.71 6.76
N LYS A 52 -8.20 15.99 7.66
CA LYS A 52 -9.44 16.71 7.31
C LYS A 52 -9.22 18.11 6.73
N ASP A 53 -8.13 18.77 7.17
CA ASP A 53 -7.79 20.13 6.74
C ASP A 53 -6.77 20.14 5.58
N ALA A 54 -6.37 18.96 5.08
CA ALA A 54 -5.47 18.86 3.95
C ALA A 54 -6.23 19.02 2.63
N ASN A 55 -5.60 19.69 1.66
CA ASN A 55 -6.12 19.74 0.30
C ASN A 55 -5.94 18.38 -0.37
N ILE A 56 -7.00 17.57 -0.40
CA ILE A 56 -6.96 16.21 -0.96
C ILE A 56 -7.47 16.23 -2.39
N GLN A 57 -6.65 15.79 -3.32
CA GLN A 57 -7.05 15.60 -4.71
C GLN A 57 -7.04 14.12 -5.09
N LEU A 58 -8.05 13.67 -5.80
CA LEU A 58 -8.22 12.28 -6.23
C LEU A 58 -7.80 12.15 -7.69
N LEU A 59 -6.75 11.37 -7.96
CA LEU A 59 -6.26 11.10 -9.31
C LEU A 59 -6.64 9.70 -9.80
N ALA A 60 -6.50 9.48 -11.10
CA ALA A 60 -6.94 8.25 -11.75
C ALA A 60 -6.08 7.03 -11.40
N ASP A 61 -4.77 7.22 -11.26
CA ASP A 61 -3.85 6.12 -10.98
C ASP A 61 -2.58 6.55 -10.20
N ASN A 62 -1.93 5.56 -9.59
CA ASN A 62 -0.75 5.77 -8.75
C ASN A 62 0.50 6.21 -9.55
N VAL A 63 0.60 5.86 -10.83
CA VAL A 63 1.76 6.25 -11.67
C VAL A 63 1.72 7.74 -11.95
N GLN A 64 0.53 8.26 -12.27
CA GLN A 64 0.33 9.70 -12.45
C GLN A 64 0.65 10.45 -11.15
N ILE A 65 0.15 9.98 -10.01
CA ILE A 65 0.43 10.57 -8.70
C ILE A 65 1.94 10.66 -8.44
N LEU A 66 2.67 9.58 -8.67
CA LEU A 66 4.11 9.55 -8.45
C LEU A 66 4.89 10.47 -9.40
N ASN A 67 4.46 10.58 -10.66
CA ASN A 67 5.09 11.50 -11.61
C ASN A 67 4.92 12.98 -11.24
N ASP A 68 3.79 13.30 -10.60
CA ASP A 68 3.46 14.67 -10.18
C ASP A 68 4.07 15.03 -8.82
N LEU A 69 4.56 14.03 -8.05
CA LEU A 69 5.26 14.28 -6.78
C LEU A 69 6.52 15.14 -6.99
N GLY A 70 6.56 16.28 -6.30
CA GLY A 70 7.60 17.29 -6.44
C GLY A 70 7.37 18.30 -7.57
N ASN A 71 6.32 18.10 -8.40
CA ASN A 71 5.91 19.01 -9.48
C ASN A 71 4.51 19.61 -9.22
N GLY A 72 4.24 20.00 -7.99
CA GLY A 72 2.93 20.52 -7.56
C GLY A 72 2.26 19.63 -6.51
N LEU A 73 2.77 18.40 -6.28
CA LEU A 73 2.35 17.52 -5.21
C LEU A 73 3.39 17.43 -4.11
N ASP A 74 2.97 17.61 -2.89
CA ASP A 74 3.84 17.53 -1.72
C ASP A 74 3.93 16.11 -1.17
N ALA A 75 2.83 15.36 -1.23
CA ALA A 75 2.74 14.01 -0.71
C ALA A 75 1.64 13.18 -1.39
N ALA A 76 1.83 11.89 -1.45
CA ALA A 76 0.85 10.92 -1.96
C ALA A 76 0.48 9.89 -0.89
N VAL A 77 -0.79 9.53 -0.79
CA VAL A 77 -1.27 8.39 0.03
C VAL A 77 -1.55 7.24 -0.91
N MET A 78 -0.94 6.09 -0.65
CA MET A 78 -1.11 4.88 -1.45
C MET A 78 -0.78 3.61 -0.66
N ASP A 79 -1.09 2.46 -1.25
CA ASP A 79 -0.69 1.16 -0.72
C ASP A 79 0.82 1.07 -0.54
N GLU A 80 1.27 0.60 0.62
CA GLU A 80 2.69 0.39 0.93
C GLU A 80 3.36 -0.55 -0.07
N VAL A 81 2.65 -1.60 -0.49
CA VAL A 81 3.11 -2.54 -1.52
C VAL A 81 3.41 -1.83 -2.84
N VAL A 82 2.54 -0.93 -3.26
CA VAL A 82 2.71 -0.11 -4.46
C VAL A 82 3.86 0.89 -4.28
N ALA A 83 3.88 1.57 -3.13
CA ALA A 83 4.93 2.53 -2.79
C ALA A 83 6.32 1.89 -2.83
N LYS A 84 6.50 0.74 -2.16
CA LYS A 84 7.78 0.00 -2.13
C LYS A 84 8.22 -0.47 -3.52
N TYR A 85 7.29 -0.96 -4.34
CA TYR A 85 7.60 -1.36 -5.72
C TYR A 85 8.18 -0.20 -6.53
N TYR A 86 7.54 0.97 -6.50
CA TYR A 86 8.00 2.12 -7.28
C TYR A 86 9.23 2.79 -6.71
N THR A 87 9.38 2.89 -5.38
CA THR A 87 10.59 3.46 -4.76
C THR A 87 11.81 2.58 -5.02
N LYS A 88 11.64 1.26 -5.10
CA LYS A 88 12.71 0.34 -5.50
C LYS A 88 13.11 0.53 -6.97
N LYS A 89 12.16 0.77 -7.85
CA LYS A 89 12.41 1.00 -9.28
C LYS A 89 13.09 2.34 -9.56
N ASP A 90 12.65 3.39 -8.86
CA ASP A 90 13.09 4.77 -9.03
C ASP A 90 13.88 5.26 -7.80
N THR A 91 14.95 4.53 -7.46
CA THR A 91 15.78 4.79 -6.28
C THR A 91 16.22 6.25 -6.18
N GLY A 92 15.94 6.87 -5.04
CA GLY A 92 16.37 8.24 -4.74
C GLY A 92 15.41 9.35 -5.20
N LYS A 93 14.31 9.03 -5.89
CA LYS A 93 13.27 10.03 -6.23
C LYS A 93 12.28 10.27 -5.11
N TYR A 94 11.89 9.19 -4.41
CA TYR A 94 10.83 9.19 -3.40
C TYR A 94 11.32 8.57 -2.11
N LYS A 95 10.66 8.88 -1.03
CA LYS A 95 10.75 8.17 0.24
C LYS A 95 9.35 7.84 0.78
N VAL A 96 9.21 6.67 1.36
CA VAL A 96 8.02 6.24 2.09
C VAL A 96 8.21 6.64 3.54
N LEU A 97 7.20 7.29 4.15
CA LEU A 97 7.23 7.61 5.56
C LEU A 97 6.86 6.37 6.40
N GLU A 98 7.44 6.26 7.58
CA GLU A 98 7.21 5.12 8.48
C GLU A 98 5.80 5.10 9.08
N ASP A 99 5.18 6.29 9.24
CA ASP A 99 3.82 6.40 9.75
C ASP A 99 2.81 5.87 8.72
N SER A 100 1.93 4.99 9.15
CA SER A 100 0.81 4.49 8.34
C SER A 100 -0.49 5.24 8.65
N VAL A 101 -1.29 5.46 7.61
CA VAL A 101 -2.64 6.07 7.69
C VAL A 101 -3.65 5.03 8.17
N SER A 102 -3.56 3.81 7.61
CA SER A 102 -4.40 2.68 7.99
C SER A 102 -3.68 1.35 7.74
N THR A 103 -4.18 0.30 8.38
CA THR A 103 -3.71 -1.08 8.18
C THR A 103 -4.79 -1.90 7.50
N GLU A 104 -4.39 -2.70 6.53
CA GLU A 104 -5.26 -3.54 5.73
C GLU A 104 -4.71 -4.97 5.63
N LYS A 105 -5.54 -5.87 5.12
CA LYS A 105 -5.15 -7.26 4.88
C LYS A 105 -5.52 -7.67 3.46
N TYR A 106 -4.57 -8.22 2.74
CA TYR A 106 -4.81 -8.78 1.43
C TYR A 106 -5.35 -10.19 1.53
N VAL A 107 -6.42 -10.44 0.80
CA VAL A 107 -7.08 -11.73 0.67
C VAL A 107 -7.30 -12.06 -0.82
N ILE A 108 -7.42 -13.32 -1.15
CA ILE A 108 -7.78 -13.76 -2.52
C ILE A 108 -9.28 -13.93 -2.59
N GLY A 109 -9.92 -13.24 -3.53
CA GLY A 109 -11.35 -13.35 -3.80
C GLY A 109 -11.67 -14.49 -4.78
N PHE A 110 -12.65 -15.32 -4.44
CA PHE A 110 -13.14 -16.42 -5.27
C PHE A 110 -14.64 -16.25 -5.57
N ARG A 111 -15.13 -16.92 -6.59
CA ARG A 111 -16.57 -17.07 -6.77
C ARG A 111 -17.16 -17.80 -5.57
N LYS A 112 -18.42 -17.53 -5.24
CA LYS A 112 -19.08 -18.04 -4.03
C LYS A 112 -19.03 -19.57 -3.93
N ASP A 113 -19.09 -20.25 -5.05
CA ASP A 113 -19.18 -21.71 -5.13
C ASP A 113 -17.81 -22.39 -5.32
N ASP A 114 -16.73 -21.64 -5.55
CA ASP A 114 -15.37 -22.17 -5.78
C ASP A 114 -14.67 -22.60 -4.47
N LYS A 115 -15.38 -23.24 -3.56
CA LYS A 115 -14.85 -23.66 -2.25
C LYS A 115 -13.65 -24.61 -2.35
N ALA A 116 -13.69 -25.54 -3.30
CA ALA A 116 -12.60 -26.50 -3.51
C ALA A 116 -11.33 -25.79 -3.99
N LEU A 117 -11.45 -24.85 -4.94
CA LEU A 117 -10.33 -24.05 -5.43
C LEU A 117 -9.75 -23.18 -4.31
N CYS A 118 -10.59 -22.47 -3.56
CA CYS A 118 -10.16 -21.66 -2.42
C CYS A 118 -9.35 -22.48 -1.41
N LYS A 119 -9.85 -23.66 -1.05
CA LYS A 119 -9.16 -24.58 -0.12
C LYS A 119 -7.80 -25.03 -0.65
N GLU A 120 -7.72 -25.38 -1.94
CA GLU A 120 -6.45 -25.83 -2.54
C GLU A 120 -5.44 -24.69 -2.63
N VAL A 121 -5.86 -23.47 -3.03
CA VAL A 121 -4.98 -22.30 -3.06
C VAL A 121 -4.42 -21.99 -1.67
N ILE A 122 -5.25 -21.99 -0.63
CA ILE A 122 -4.80 -21.78 0.76
C ILE A 122 -3.79 -22.85 1.16
N LYS A 123 -4.05 -24.11 0.85
CA LYS A 123 -3.15 -25.23 1.13
C LYS A 123 -1.78 -25.04 0.46
N GLN A 124 -1.75 -24.61 -0.79
CA GLN A 124 -0.50 -24.34 -1.51
C GLN A 124 0.24 -23.13 -0.93
N LEU A 125 -0.45 -22.05 -0.57
CA LEU A 125 0.16 -20.90 0.10
C LEU A 125 0.81 -21.31 1.42
N LYS A 126 0.15 -22.15 2.22
CA LYS A 126 0.73 -22.70 3.48
C LYS A 126 1.96 -23.58 3.22
N ALA A 127 1.94 -24.38 2.18
CA ALA A 127 3.11 -25.17 1.78
C ALA A 127 4.29 -24.25 1.39
N MET A 128 4.02 -23.21 0.59
CA MET A 128 5.01 -22.21 0.20
C MET A 128 5.52 -21.36 1.37
N ALA A 129 4.69 -21.10 2.37
CA ALA A 129 5.13 -20.45 3.60
C ALA A 129 6.12 -21.35 4.37
N LYS A 130 5.77 -22.63 4.51
CA LYS A 130 6.55 -23.63 5.23
C LYS A 130 7.93 -23.90 4.58
N ASP A 131 8.01 -23.93 3.27
CA ASP A 131 9.27 -24.17 2.55
C ASP A 131 10.09 -22.88 2.29
N GLY A 132 9.58 -21.71 2.72
CA GLY A 132 10.23 -20.41 2.60
C GLY A 132 10.07 -19.74 1.24
N THR A 133 9.31 -20.34 0.32
CA THR A 133 9.08 -19.78 -1.03
C THR A 133 8.36 -18.42 -0.96
N LEU A 134 7.33 -18.28 -0.11
CA LEU A 134 6.62 -17.00 0.06
C LEU A 134 7.57 -15.90 0.55
N LYS A 135 8.35 -16.16 1.58
CA LYS A 135 9.36 -15.23 2.10
C LYS A 135 10.34 -14.80 1.02
N LYS A 136 10.85 -15.75 0.24
CA LYS A 136 11.78 -15.47 -0.88
C LYS A 136 11.15 -14.56 -1.94
N ILE A 137 9.89 -14.80 -2.31
CA ILE A 137 9.16 -13.99 -3.28
C ILE A 137 8.92 -12.59 -2.70
N SER A 138 8.42 -12.50 -1.46
CA SER A 138 8.17 -11.22 -0.79
C SER A 138 9.44 -10.37 -0.72
N THR A 139 10.53 -10.93 -0.23
CA THR A 139 11.82 -10.21 -0.13
C THR A 139 12.36 -9.79 -1.51
N LYS A 140 12.16 -10.61 -2.54
CA LYS A 140 12.56 -10.24 -3.92
C LYS A 140 11.86 -8.98 -4.42
N TRP A 141 10.56 -8.81 -4.12
CA TRP A 141 9.76 -7.72 -4.65
C TRP A 141 9.72 -6.49 -3.74
N PHE A 142 9.75 -6.69 -2.43
CA PHE A 142 9.51 -5.64 -1.41
C PHE A 142 10.70 -5.41 -0.47
N ASP A 143 11.81 -6.15 -0.64
CA ASP A 143 13.00 -6.16 0.21
C ASP A 143 12.77 -6.70 1.64
N GLU A 144 11.54 -7.11 1.96
CA GLU A 144 11.18 -7.69 3.25
C GLU A 144 10.09 -8.76 3.11
N ASP A 145 9.86 -9.49 4.19
CA ASP A 145 8.78 -10.47 4.27
C ASP A 145 7.53 -9.85 4.89
N ILE A 146 6.55 -9.49 4.03
CA ILE A 146 5.25 -8.94 4.41
C ILE A 146 4.14 -10.01 4.42
N THR A 147 4.50 -11.31 4.34
CA THR A 147 3.53 -12.40 4.32
C THR A 147 3.03 -12.74 5.72
N THR A 148 1.73 -13.05 5.84
CA THR A 148 1.07 -13.36 7.12
C THR A 148 0.66 -14.80 7.26
N ILE A 149 0.64 -15.56 6.18
CA ILE A 149 0.28 -16.98 6.17
C ILE A 149 1.47 -17.82 6.70
N LYS A 150 1.16 -18.79 7.58
CA LYS A 150 2.15 -19.67 8.21
C LYS A 150 1.87 -21.13 7.94
#